data_304435244f5d84e870e8f8c8c2061722
#
_entry.id   304435244f5d84e870e8f8c8c2061722
#
_cell.length_a   1.000
_cell.length_b   1.000
_cell.length_c   1.000
_cell.angle_alpha   90.00
_cell.angle_beta   90.00
_cell.angle_gamma   90.00
#
_symmetry.space_group_name_H-M   'P 1'
#
loop_
_entity.id
_entity.type
_entity.pdbx_description
1 polymer ?
#
loop_
_entity_poly.entity_id
_entity_poly.type
_entity_poly.pdbx_seq_one_letter_code
_entity_poly.pdbx_strand_id
1 'polypeptide(L)'
;MTTPLWKRIIARILEALLAIIFISPLVWVIICSFSPQAGSAQSKGWGVANYLTLFGYQEGLPKYLFNSVIVTLVAVVFSVVVCTLAGYSFSRFDYPGRNLGFMVTLSILMVPYASLLIPLRVWYKQIGLNDSLLGVGLVITLFQLPMSTFIMRNAFDAIPKDMEEAAMVDGCNSLQALFKILVPVVKPSMVTVGLLAFLEAWNNFMIPLYLSSSSNATLPLALVNMRQQTMGVIDYGATEAGVVILLIPCAILFLALQKYYVKGLMAGAVKGGRLVPPALGWE
;
A
#
# COMPACT_ATOMS: atom_id res chain seq x y z
N MET A 1 20.52 26.30 22.99
CA MET A 1 21.88 26.14 22.41
C MET A 1 21.74 26.10 20.88
N THR A 2 22.18 27.14 20.16
CA THR A 2 22.13 27.19 18.71
C THR A 2 23.24 26.33 18.12
N THR A 3 22.92 25.33 17.36
CA THR A 3 23.90 24.48 16.65
C THR A 3 24.84 25.36 15.80
N PRO A 4 26.16 25.18 15.87
CA PRO A 4 27.12 25.97 15.12
C PRO A 4 26.89 25.87 13.60
N LEU A 5 27.20 26.99 12.89
CA LEU A 5 26.89 27.15 11.46
C LEU A 5 27.45 26.01 10.58
N TRP A 6 28.68 25.57 10.84
CA TRP A 6 29.33 24.49 10.13
C TRP A 6 28.58 23.15 10.21
N LYS A 7 27.98 22.82 11.39
CA LYS A 7 27.17 21.61 11.56
C LYS A 7 25.90 21.66 10.72
N ARG A 8 25.27 22.85 10.61
CA ARG A 8 24.10 23.06 9.73
C ARG A 8 24.47 22.91 8.25
N ILE A 9 25.63 23.43 7.84
CA ILE A 9 26.10 23.30 6.47
C ILE A 9 26.37 21.82 6.13
N ILE A 10 27.07 21.09 6.99
CA ILE A 10 27.34 19.66 6.80
C ILE A 10 26.03 18.87 6.74
N ALA A 11 25.07 19.14 7.63
CA ALA A 11 23.76 18.46 7.61
C ALA A 11 23.03 18.72 6.29
N ARG A 12 23.02 19.95 5.78
CA ARG A 12 22.39 20.27 4.49
C ARG A 12 23.08 19.61 3.29
N ILE A 13 24.41 19.53 3.30
CA ILE A 13 25.16 18.80 2.26
C ILE A 13 24.81 17.32 2.30
N LEU A 14 24.77 16.72 3.49
CA LEU A 14 24.42 15.31 3.66
C LEU A 14 22.97 15.03 3.22
N GLU A 15 22.03 15.89 3.60
CA GLU A 15 20.62 15.83 3.16
C GLU A 15 20.52 15.90 1.62
N ALA A 16 21.26 16.83 0.98
CA ALA A 16 21.28 16.96 -0.47
C ALA A 16 21.89 15.73 -1.17
N LEU A 17 23.00 15.20 -0.64
CA LEU A 17 23.62 13.98 -1.18
C LEU A 17 22.67 12.77 -1.08
N LEU A 18 22.03 12.58 0.07
CA LEU A 18 21.04 11.52 0.25
C LEU A 18 19.87 11.71 -0.72
N ALA A 19 19.35 12.93 -0.87
CA ALA A 19 18.27 13.20 -1.80
C ALA A 19 18.67 12.85 -3.26
N ILE A 20 19.88 13.21 -3.71
CA ILE A 20 20.40 12.87 -5.03
C ILE A 20 20.49 11.34 -5.20
N ILE A 21 21.02 10.62 -4.21
CA ILE A 21 21.14 9.15 -4.26
C ILE A 21 19.75 8.49 -4.40
N PHE A 22 18.74 8.95 -3.64
CA PHE A 22 17.39 8.37 -3.70
C PHE A 22 16.61 8.78 -4.95
N ILE A 23 16.86 9.98 -5.50
CA ILE A 23 16.13 10.46 -6.68
C ILE A 23 16.80 9.96 -7.98
N SER A 24 18.12 9.69 -7.98
CA SER A 24 18.86 9.29 -9.19
C SER A 24 18.27 8.07 -9.93
N PRO A 25 17.84 6.97 -9.28
CA PRO A 25 17.24 5.86 -10.01
C PRO A 25 15.89 6.22 -10.65
N LEU A 26 15.11 7.10 -10.02
CA LEU A 26 13.85 7.57 -10.60
C LEU A 26 14.10 8.43 -11.85
N VAL A 27 15.06 9.35 -11.76
CA VAL A 27 15.47 10.18 -12.92
C VAL A 27 16.00 9.28 -14.03
N TRP A 28 16.78 8.27 -13.71
CA TRP A 28 17.29 7.30 -14.69
C TRP A 28 16.16 6.58 -15.44
N VAL A 29 15.18 6.03 -14.72
CA VAL A 29 13.99 5.38 -15.30
C VAL A 29 13.24 6.32 -16.23
N ILE A 30 13.02 7.58 -15.80
CA ILE A 30 12.36 8.59 -16.64
C ILE A 30 13.17 8.87 -17.92
N ILE A 31 14.48 9.04 -17.83
CA ILE A 31 15.35 9.24 -18.98
C ILE A 31 15.28 8.03 -19.93
N CYS A 32 15.42 6.80 -19.38
CA CYS A 32 15.36 5.57 -20.16
C CYS A 32 14.01 5.37 -20.86
N SER A 33 12.91 5.81 -20.27
CA SER A 33 11.57 5.72 -20.87
C SER A 33 11.42 6.54 -22.17
N PHE A 34 12.25 7.56 -22.36
CA PHE A 34 12.28 8.39 -23.58
C PHE A 34 13.45 8.08 -24.50
N SER A 35 14.40 7.22 -24.09
CA SER A 35 15.61 6.93 -24.84
C SER A 35 15.36 5.95 -25.99
N PRO A 36 16.12 6.06 -27.11
CA PRO A 36 16.16 5.05 -28.14
C PRO A 36 16.83 3.78 -27.60
N GLN A 37 16.21 2.60 -27.80
CA GLN A 37 16.80 1.35 -27.32
C GLN A 37 17.62 0.64 -28.41
N ALA A 38 18.83 0.25 -28.06
CA ALA A 38 19.63 -0.67 -28.83
C ALA A 38 18.96 -2.06 -28.76
N GLY A 39 18.54 -2.58 -29.91
CA GLY A 39 17.94 -3.93 -30.01
C GLY A 39 16.45 -3.97 -30.35
N SER A 40 15.72 -2.86 -30.33
CA SER A 40 14.40 -2.82 -30.97
C SER A 40 14.59 -2.88 -32.49
N ALA A 41 13.77 -3.71 -33.19
CA ALA A 41 13.78 -3.83 -34.65
C ALA A 41 13.55 -2.51 -35.40
N GLN A 42 13.24 -1.43 -34.69
CA GLN A 42 13.13 -0.06 -35.16
C GLN A 42 13.94 0.81 -34.20
N SER A 43 15.11 1.29 -34.63
CA SER A 43 15.87 2.33 -33.93
C SER A 43 15.07 3.63 -33.92
N LYS A 44 14.24 3.78 -32.89
CA LYS A 44 13.47 5.01 -32.69
C LYS A 44 14.37 6.02 -31.99
N GLY A 45 14.39 7.26 -32.47
CA GLY A 45 15.09 8.37 -31.79
C GLY A 45 14.50 8.65 -30.38
N TRP A 46 15.10 9.59 -29.67
CA TRP A 46 14.53 10.09 -28.40
C TRP A 46 13.10 10.56 -28.58
N GLY A 47 12.19 10.15 -27.69
CA GLY A 47 10.79 10.58 -27.76
C GLY A 47 9.82 9.61 -27.09
N VAL A 48 8.54 9.72 -27.45
CA VAL A 48 7.43 8.97 -26.85
C VAL A 48 7.20 7.58 -27.44
N ALA A 49 8.09 7.11 -28.30
CA ALA A 49 7.90 5.84 -29.02
C ALA A 49 7.71 4.63 -28.09
N ASN A 50 8.40 4.62 -26.94
CA ASN A 50 8.28 3.57 -25.93
C ASN A 50 6.86 3.53 -25.30
N TYR A 51 6.26 4.69 -25.08
CA TYR A 51 4.89 4.81 -24.61
C TYR A 51 3.87 4.32 -25.64
N LEU A 52 4.09 4.61 -26.92
CA LEU A 52 3.24 4.10 -28.01
C LEU A 52 3.32 2.58 -28.14
N THR A 53 4.51 2.00 -27.98
CA THR A 53 4.70 0.55 -27.95
C THR A 53 3.95 -0.09 -26.79
N LEU A 54 4.05 0.49 -25.59
CA LEU A 54 3.31 0.03 -24.41
C LEU A 54 1.79 0.18 -24.61
N PHE A 55 1.34 1.29 -25.24
CA PHE A 55 -0.07 1.54 -25.47
C PHE A 55 -0.72 0.47 -26.37
N GLY A 56 0.02 -0.05 -27.35
CA GLY A 56 -0.44 -1.10 -28.28
C GLY A 56 -0.07 -2.53 -27.86
N TYR A 57 0.52 -2.74 -26.68
CA TYR A 57 0.96 -4.07 -26.25
C TYR A 57 -0.23 -4.95 -25.88
N GLN A 58 -0.43 -6.07 -26.61
CA GLN A 58 -1.50 -7.08 -26.41
C GLN A 58 -2.89 -6.45 -26.22
N GLU A 59 -3.44 -6.49 -24.98
CA GLU A 59 -4.74 -5.95 -24.60
C GLU A 59 -4.75 -4.40 -24.52
N GLY A 60 -3.59 -3.78 -24.56
CA GLY A 60 -3.40 -2.34 -24.50
C GLY A 60 -3.31 -1.76 -23.09
N LEU A 61 -2.52 -0.70 -22.96
CA LEU A 61 -2.29 0.01 -21.70
C LEU A 61 -3.60 0.42 -20.98
N PRO A 62 -4.65 0.95 -21.65
CA PRO A 62 -5.89 1.34 -20.97
C PRO A 62 -6.56 0.18 -20.23
N LYS A 63 -6.55 -1.02 -20.80
CA LYS A 63 -7.12 -2.23 -20.18
C LYS A 63 -6.34 -2.60 -18.92
N TYR A 64 -5.03 -2.64 -18.97
CA TYR A 64 -4.18 -2.95 -17.83
C TYR A 64 -4.31 -1.93 -16.69
N LEU A 65 -4.40 -0.64 -17.02
CA LEU A 65 -4.67 0.41 -16.06
C LEU A 65 -6.05 0.23 -15.40
N PHE A 66 -7.08 -0.02 -16.20
CA PHE A 66 -8.43 -0.26 -15.70
C PHE A 66 -8.45 -1.45 -14.73
N ASN A 67 -7.83 -2.58 -15.09
CA ASN A 67 -7.72 -3.74 -14.24
C ASN A 67 -6.99 -3.41 -12.92
N SER A 68 -5.87 -2.69 -13.00
CA SER A 68 -5.13 -2.25 -11.80
C SER A 68 -5.97 -1.36 -10.89
N VAL A 69 -6.73 -0.43 -11.46
CA VAL A 69 -7.62 0.46 -10.69
C VAL A 69 -8.71 -0.34 -9.98
N ILE A 70 -9.36 -1.29 -10.67
CA ILE A 70 -10.41 -2.13 -10.06
C ILE A 70 -9.84 -2.98 -8.92
N VAL A 71 -8.73 -3.69 -9.16
CA VAL A 71 -8.07 -4.52 -8.12
C VAL A 71 -7.70 -3.67 -6.91
N THR A 72 -7.11 -2.51 -7.15
CA THR A 72 -6.69 -1.59 -6.08
C THR A 72 -7.88 -1.02 -5.32
N LEU A 73 -8.95 -0.64 -6.03
CA LEU A 73 -10.17 -0.12 -5.40
C LEU A 73 -10.81 -1.18 -4.48
N VAL A 74 -10.91 -2.43 -4.96
CA VAL A 74 -11.41 -3.55 -4.15
C VAL A 74 -10.55 -3.73 -2.91
N ALA A 75 -9.22 -3.82 -3.07
CA ALA A 75 -8.32 -4.03 -1.96
C ALA A 75 -8.40 -2.88 -0.92
N VAL A 76 -8.43 -1.63 -1.35
CA VAL A 76 -8.52 -0.46 -0.47
C VAL A 76 -9.85 -0.43 0.29
N VAL A 77 -10.98 -0.58 -0.42
CA VAL A 77 -12.31 -0.50 0.21
C VAL A 77 -12.48 -1.63 1.23
N PHE A 78 -12.18 -2.87 0.84
CA PHE A 78 -12.34 -4.00 1.75
C PHE A 78 -11.35 -3.94 2.93
N SER A 79 -10.08 -3.55 2.71
CA SER A 79 -9.12 -3.37 3.81
C SER A 79 -9.58 -2.30 4.80
N VAL A 80 -10.01 -1.13 4.33
CA VAL A 80 -10.45 -0.06 5.21
C VAL A 80 -11.71 -0.46 5.98
N VAL A 81 -12.72 -1.02 5.32
CA VAL A 81 -13.98 -1.39 5.97
C VAL A 81 -13.77 -2.52 6.97
N VAL A 82 -13.19 -3.64 6.52
CA VAL A 82 -13.02 -4.84 7.36
C VAL A 82 -12.10 -4.56 8.54
N CYS A 83 -10.95 -3.89 8.29
CA CYS A 83 -10.00 -3.63 9.38
C CYS A 83 -10.49 -2.57 10.36
N THR A 84 -11.32 -1.61 9.92
CA THR A 84 -11.95 -0.66 10.85
C THR A 84 -12.93 -1.37 11.78
N LEU A 85 -13.80 -2.23 11.23
CA LEU A 85 -14.73 -3.00 12.03
C LEU A 85 -14.05 -4.02 12.95
N ALA A 86 -13.04 -4.74 12.43
CA ALA A 86 -12.25 -5.69 13.20
C ALA A 86 -11.44 -4.98 14.31
N GLY A 87 -10.78 -3.87 14.00
CA GLY A 87 -10.03 -3.07 14.96
C GLY A 87 -10.91 -2.52 16.08
N TYR A 88 -12.12 -2.04 15.72
CA TYR A 88 -13.13 -1.62 16.70
C TYR A 88 -13.55 -2.78 17.59
N SER A 89 -13.90 -3.94 17.01
CA SER A 89 -14.28 -5.13 17.74
C SER A 89 -13.20 -5.59 18.72
N PHE A 90 -11.96 -5.71 18.24
CA PHE A 90 -10.82 -6.13 19.08
C PHE A 90 -10.40 -5.11 20.14
N SER A 91 -10.79 -3.84 20.00
CA SER A 91 -10.48 -2.78 20.97
C SER A 91 -11.56 -2.61 22.03
N ARG A 92 -12.84 -2.62 21.64
CA ARG A 92 -13.95 -2.15 22.48
C ARG A 92 -14.75 -3.24 23.14
N PHE A 93 -14.96 -4.37 22.46
CA PHE A 93 -15.80 -5.44 23.01
C PHE A 93 -14.98 -6.46 23.80
N ASP A 94 -15.54 -6.91 24.92
CA ASP A 94 -15.01 -8.01 25.72
C ASP A 94 -15.83 -9.27 25.44
N TYR A 95 -15.22 -10.23 24.72
CA TYR A 95 -15.80 -11.53 24.42
C TYR A 95 -14.75 -12.65 24.56
N PRO A 96 -15.18 -13.88 24.86
CA PRO A 96 -14.27 -15.01 25.02
C PRO A 96 -13.52 -15.25 23.69
N GLY A 97 -12.20 -15.46 23.79
CA GLY A 97 -11.35 -15.70 22.62
C GLY A 97 -10.88 -14.46 21.87
N ARG A 98 -11.26 -13.22 22.25
CA ARG A 98 -10.83 -11.97 21.60
C ARG A 98 -9.33 -11.90 21.37
N ASN A 99 -8.55 -12.12 22.41
CA ASN A 99 -7.08 -12.04 22.33
C ASN A 99 -6.50 -13.15 21.46
N LEU A 100 -7.06 -14.38 21.58
CA LEU A 100 -6.65 -15.48 20.73
C LEU A 100 -6.94 -15.20 19.25
N GLY A 101 -8.16 -14.73 18.93
CA GLY A 101 -8.54 -14.36 17.57
C GLY A 101 -7.63 -13.27 16.98
N PHE A 102 -7.27 -12.27 17.79
CA PHE A 102 -6.33 -11.25 17.36
C PHE A 102 -4.92 -11.83 17.14
N MET A 103 -4.41 -12.68 18.03
CA MET A 103 -3.11 -13.34 17.85
C MET A 103 -3.08 -14.24 16.61
N VAL A 104 -4.16 -15.01 16.37
CA VAL A 104 -4.31 -15.82 15.15
C VAL A 104 -4.31 -14.95 13.91
N THR A 105 -4.99 -13.81 13.93
CA THR A 105 -4.95 -12.87 12.81
C THR A 105 -3.52 -12.37 12.54
N LEU A 106 -2.78 -12.01 13.59
CA LEU A 106 -1.38 -11.55 13.43
C LEU A 106 -0.44 -12.68 13.01
N SER A 107 -0.70 -13.94 13.38
CA SER A 107 0.16 -15.07 12.99
C SER A 107 0.19 -15.31 11.49
N ILE A 108 -0.80 -14.83 10.73
CA ILE A 108 -0.80 -14.86 9.26
C ILE A 108 0.43 -14.12 8.67
N LEU A 109 0.94 -13.08 9.36
CA LEU A 109 2.16 -12.38 8.93
C LEU A 109 3.41 -13.27 8.90
N MET A 110 3.41 -14.39 9.66
CA MET A 110 4.53 -15.33 9.68
C MET A 110 4.48 -16.33 8.51
N VAL A 111 3.36 -16.40 7.80
CA VAL A 111 3.20 -17.34 6.69
C VAL A 111 3.72 -16.70 5.41
N PRO A 112 4.66 -17.34 4.68
CA PRO A 112 5.11 -16.84 3.38
C PRO A 112 3.94 -16.86 2.39
N TYR A 113 3.41 -15.70 2.03
CA TYR A 113 2.21 -15.59 1.19
C TYR A 113 2.37 -16.29 -0.17
N ALA A 114 3.59 -16.30 -0.72
CA ALA A 114 3.89 -16.98 -1.99
C ALA A 114 3.55 -18.48 -1.96
N SER A 115 3.74 -19.15 -0.83
CA SER A 115 3.41 -20.57 -0.65
C SER A 115 1.91 -20.84 -0.67
N LEU A 116 1.09 -19.83 -0.37
CA LEU A 116 -0.37 -19.95 -0.35
C LEU A 116 -1.02 -19.70 -1.71
N LEU A 117 -0.30 -19.13 -2.69
CA LEU A 117 -0.89 -18.71 -3.97
C LEU A 117 -1.41 -19.91 -4.79
N ILE A 118 -0.70 -21.05 -4.79
CA ILE A 118 -1.13 -22.26 -5.51
C ILE A 118 -2.41 -22.86 -4.87
N PRO A 119 -2.45 -23.14 -3.55
CA PRO A 119 -3.68 -23.58 -2.88
C PRO A 119 -4.84 -22.60 -3.08
N LEU A 120 -4.61 -21.31 -2.99
CA LEU A 120 -5.62 -20.27 -3.21
C LEU A 120 -6.18 -20.33 -4.65
N ARG A 121 -5.33 -20.48 -5.65
CA ARG A 121 -5.79 -20.64 -7.05
C ARG A 121 -6.73 -21.82 -7.20
N VAL A 122 -6.39 -22.97 -6.61
CA VAL A 122 -7.24 -24.19 -6.68
C VAL A 122 -8.59 -23.93 -6.03
N TRP A 123 -8.60 -23.32 -4.84
CA TRP A 123 -9.82 -22.98 -4.12
C TRP A 123 -10.67 -21.94 -4.86
N TYR A 124 -10.04 -20.88 -5.39
CA TYR A 124 -10.72 -19.83 -6.17
C TYR A 124 -11.38 -20.37 -7.44
N LYS A 125 -10.76 -21.38 -8.07
CA LYS A 125 -11.37 -22.08 -9.20
C LYS A 125 -12.65 -22.81 -8.81
N GLN A 126 -12.69 -23.42 -7.62
CA GLN A 126 -13.87 -24.12 -7.11
C GLN A 126 -15.03 -23.19 -6.79
N ILE A 127 -14.77 -22.00 -6.26
CA ILE A 127 -15.79 -21.03 -5.89
C ILE A 127 -16.12 -20.02 -7.00
N GLY A 128 -15.55 -20.19 -8.21
CA GLY A 128 -15.84 -19.35 -9.38
C GLY A 128 -15.21 -17.96 -9.36
N LEU A 129 -14.21 -17.70 -8.49
CA LEU A 129 -13.49 -16.44 -8.38
C LEU A 129 -12.13 -16.44 -9.11
N ASN A 130 -11.79 -17.56 -9.78
CA ASN A 130 -10.58 -17.63 -10.59
C ASN A 130 -10.71 -16.68 -11.79
N ASP A 131 -9.61 -16.03 -12.18
CA ASP A 131 -9.56 -15.04 -13.25
C ASP A 131 -10.53 -13.87 -13.06
N SER A 132 -10.69 -13.42 -11.81
CA SER A 132 -11.57 -12.32 -11.44
C SER A 132 -10.76 -11.19 -10.78
N LEU A 133 -10.94 -9.96 -11.27
CA LEU A 133 -10.34 -8.77 -10.66
C LEU A 133 -10.80 -8.60 -9.21
N LEU A 134 -12.05 -8.93 -8.91
CA LEU A 134 -12.56 -8.96 -7.53
C LEU A 134 -11.81 -10.01 -6.71
N GLY A 135 -11.61 -11.22 -7.25
CA GLY A 135 -10.86 -12.28 -6.59
C GLY A 135 -9.44 -11.85 -6.23
N VAL A 136 -8.72 -11.25 -7.18
CA VAL A 136 -7.35 -10.73 -6.95
C VAL A 136 -7.35 -9.68 -5.84
N GLY A 137 -8.27 -8.71 -5.88
CA GLY A 137 -8.38 -7.67 -4.86
C GLY A 137 -8.67 -8.22 -3.46
N LEU A 138 -9.53 -9.25 -3.36
CA LEU A 138 -9.85 -9.91 -2.09
C LEU A 138 -8.65 -10.69 -1.52
N VAL A 139 -7.83 -11.34 -2.35
CA VAL A 139 -6.61 -12.02 -1.88
C VAL A 139 -5.59 -11.00 -1.38
N ILE A 140 -5.41 -9.88 -2.07
CA ILE A 140 -4.55 -8.79 -1.58
C ILE A 140 -5.07 -8.28 -0.24
N THR A 141 -6.37 -8.06 -0.12
CA THR A 141 -7.01 -7.68 1.16
C THR A 141 -6.67 -8.69 2.25
N LEU A 142 -6.83 -9.99 1.99
CA LEU A 142 -6.58 -11.06 2.96
C LEU A 142 -5.17 -10.96 3.58
N PHE A 143 -4.15 -10.77 2.76
CA PHE A 143 -2.77 -10.64 3.24
C PHE A 143 -2.50 -9.30 3.93
N GLN A 144 -3.28 -8.27 3.63
CA GLN A 144 -3.17 -6.95 4.25
C GLN A 144 -3.92 -6.87 5.60
N LEU A 145 -4.91 -7.74 5.85
CA LEU A 145 -5.76 -7.72 7.05
C LEU A 145 -4.99 -7.68 8.38
N PRO A 146 -3.94 -8.51 8.61
CA PRO A 146 -3.29 -8.55 9.91
C PRO A 146 -2.69 -7.22 10.32
N MET A 147 -1.88 -6.62 9.46
CA MET A 147 -1.20 -5.34 9.74
C MET A 147 -2.20 -4.20 9.85
N SER A 148 -3.18 -4.16 8.95
CA SER A 148 -4.21 -3.13 8.94
C SER A 148 -5.14 -3.21 10.17
N THR A 149 -5.51 -4.42 10.61
CA THR A 149 -6.28 -4.64 11.83
C THR A 149 -5.49 -4.22 13.08
N PHE A 150 -4.19 -4.51 13.11
CA PHE A 150 -3.30 -4.05 14.18
C PHE A 150 -3.25 -2.53 14.27
N ILE A 151 -3.10 -1.84 13.14
CA ILE A 151 -3.11 -0.38 13.08
C ILE A 151 -4.45 0.18 13.59
N MET A 152 -5.56 -0.37 13.11
CA MET A 152 -6.89 0.11 13.51
C MET A 152 -7.20 -0.17 14.97
N ARG A 153 -6.87 -1.36 15.50
CA ARG A 153 -7.01 -1.65 16.93
C ARG A 153 -6.24 -0.65 17.79
N ASN A 154 -4.97 -0.39 17.48
CA ASN A 154 -4.17 0.59 18.22
C ASN A 154 -4.75 2.00 18.15
N ALA A 155 -5.34 2.36 17.01
CA ALA A 155 -5.99 3.66 16.84
C ALA A 155 -7.22 3.78 17.76
N PHE A 156 -8.05 2.75 17.85
CA PHE A 156 -9.19 2.74 18.77
C PHE A 156 -8.75 2.66 20.24
N ASP A 157 -7.73 1.85 20.56
CA ASP A 157 -7.19 1.76 21.93
C ASP A 157 -6.62 3.08 22.45
N ALA A 158 -6.22 4.00 21.55
CA ALA A 158 -5.73 5.33 21.91
C ALA A 158 -6.84 6.32 22.31
N ILE A 159 -8.11 6.03 22.01
CA ILE A 159 -9.25 6.87 22.35
C ILE A 159 -9.76 6.47 23.75
N PRO A 160 -9.96 7.42 24.69
CA PRO A 160 -10.58 7.15 25.98
C PRO A 160 -11.98 6.50 25.83
N LYS A 161 -12.27 5.49 26.64
CA LYS A 161 -13.59 4.82 26.59
C LYS A 161 -14.73 5.75 26.97
N ASP A 162 -14.47 6.71 27.85
CA ASP A 162 -15.43 7.70 28.31
C ASP A 162 -16.10 8.47 27.15
N MET A 163 -15.40 8.66 26.03
CA MET A 163 -15.96 9.31 24.84
C MET A 163 -17.10 8.48 24.20
N GLU A 164 -16.95 7.17 24.17
CA GLU A 164 -17.97 6.26 23.66
C GLU A 164 -19.12 6.10 24.66
N GLU A 165 -18.80 6.02 25.97
CA GLU A 165 -19.76 5.92 27.05
C GLU A 165 -20.65 7.17 27.13
N ALA A 166 -20.06 8.37 26.99
CA ALA A 166 -20.82 9.62 26.90
C ALA A 166 -21.83 9.62 25.74
N ALA A 167 -21.39 9.13 24.56
CA ALA A 167 -22.29 9.02 23.40
C ALA A 167 -23.46 8.05 23.65
N MET A 168 -23.22 6.96 24.40
CA MET A 168 -24.29 6.02 24.77
C MET A 168 -25.28 6.64 25.77
N VAL A 169 -24.79 7.45 26.71
CA VAL A 169 -25.66 8.24 27.62
C VAL A 169 -26.51 9.22 26.84
N ASP A 170 -25.97 9.82 25.77
CA ASP A 170 -26.69 10.72 24.85
C ASP A 170 -27.67 9.97 23.91
N GLY A 171 -27.86 8.65 24.09
CA GLY A 171 -28.83 7.82 23.35
C GLY A 171 -28.30 7.20 22.06
N CYS A 172 -27.00 7.27 21.79
CA CYS A 172 -26.39 6.55 20.66
C CYS A 172 -26.29 5.04 20.95
N ASN A 173 -26.59 4.21 19.96
CA ASN A 173 -26.16 2.80 20.01
C ASN A 173 -24.68 2.66 19.58
N SER A 174 -24.06 1.48 19.81
CA SER A 174 -22.64 1.26 19.51
C SER A 174 -22.26 1.55 18.05
N LEU A 175 -23.12 1.24 17.07
CA LEU A 175 -22.85 1.57 15.66
C LEU A 175 -22.93 3.08 15.42
N GLN A 176 -23.86 3.77 16.03
CA GLN A 176 -23.93 5.22 15.93
C GLN A 176 -22.73 5.90 16.58
N ALA A 177 -22.31 5.43 17.76
CA ALA A 177 -21.08 5.89 18.41
C ALA A 177 -19.84 5.64 17.53
N LEU A 178 -19.74 4.45 16.93
CA LEU A 178 -18.66 4.13 15.99
C LEU A 178 -18.63 5.15 14.84
N PHE A 179 -19.71 5.28 14.06
CA PHE A 179 -19.67 6.06 12.82
C PHE A 179 -19.71 7.57 13.04
N LYS A 180 -20.42 8.06 14.06
CA LYS A 180 -20.55 9.50 14.31
C LYS A 180 -19.41 10.09 15.12
N ILE A 181 -18.79 9.30 16.01
CA ILE A 181 -17.81 9.81 16.98
C ILE A 181 -16.43 9.19 16.75
N LEU A 182 -16.31 7.86 16.75
CA LEU A 182 -15.01 7.20 16.73
C LEU A 182 -14.36 7.21 15.34
N VAL A 183 -15.12 6.95 14.27
CA VAL A 183 -14.60 6.95 12.88
C VAL A 183 -13.99 8.29 12.49
N PRO A 184 -14.61 9.47 12.76
CA PRO A 184 -13.96 10.75 12.53
C PRO A 184 -12.61 10.91 13.26
N VAL A 185 -12.48 10.40 14.47
CA VAL A 185 -11.24 10.48 15.26
C VAL A 185 -10.16 9.56 14.70
N VAL A 186 -10.50 8.32 14.31
CA VAL A 186 -9.53 7.37 13.72
C VAL A 186 -9.31 7.57 12.22
N LYS A 187 -9.94 8.54 11.60
CA LYS A 187 -9.79 8.83 10.16
C LYS A 187 -8.33 8.89 9.68
N PRO A 188 -7.36 9.49 10.42
CA PRO A 188 -5.96 9.44 10.01
C PRO A 188 -5.41 8.02 9.88
N SER A 189 -5.77 7.12 10.79
CA SER A 189 -5.36 5.71 10.74
C SER A 189 -6.04 4.93 9.61
N MET A 190 -7.32 5.23 9.32
CA MET A 190 -8.02 4.68 8.16
C MET A 190 -7.35 5.10 6.85
N VAL A 191 -6.91 6.36 6.74
CA VAL A 191 -6.15 6.85 5.57
C VAL A 191 -4.82 6.11 5.45
N THR A 192 -4.14 5.84 6.56
CA THR A 192 -2.89 5.05 6.57
C THR A 192 -3.14 3.62 6.07
N VAL A 193 -4.17 2.94 6.57
CA VAL A 193 -4.58 1.61 6.11
C VAL A 193 -4.91 1.62 4.62
N GLY A 194 -5.69 2.60 4.16
CA GLY A 194 -6.03 2.75 2.75
C GLY A 194 -4.80 2.98 1.87
N LEU A 195 -3.84 3.78 2.30
CA LEU A 195 -2.60 4.02 1.58
C LEU A 195 -1.74 2.76 1.50
N LEU A 196 -1.60 2.01 2.59
CA LEU A 196 -0.85 0.74 2.60
C LEU A 196 -1.51 -0.29 1.67
N ALA A 197 -2.84 -0.41 1.72
CA ALA A 197 -3.60 -1.28 0.83
C ALA A 197 -3.47 -0.87 -0.64
N PHE A 198 -3.47 0.44 -0.92
CA PHE A 198 -3.23 0.98 -2.26
C PHE A 198 -1.84 0.59 -2.76
N LEU A 199 -0.79 0.86 -1.98
CA LEU A 199 0.59 0.58 -2.40
C LEU A 199 0.81 -0.91 -2.65
N GLU A 200 0.26 -1.76 -1.79
CA GLU A 200 0.34 -3.21 -1.97
C GLU A 200 -0.39 -3.67 -3.24
N ALA A 201 -1.64 -3.23 -3.45
CA ALA A 201 -2.44 -3.65 -4.58
C ALA A 201 -1.95 -3.09 -5.91
N TRP A 202 -1.56 -1.80 -5.93
CA TRP A 202 -1.11 -1.11 -7.14
C TRP A 202 0.19 -1.67 -7.69
N ASN A 203 1.11 -2.11 -6.82
CA ASN A 203 2.43 -2.61 -7.22
C ASN A 203 2.52 -4.14 -7.28
N ASN A 204 1.48 -4.86 -6.84
CA ASN A 204 1.52 -6.32 -6.78
C ASN A 204 1.40 -6.95 -8.17
N PHE A 205 2.36 -7.79 -8.53
CA PHE A 205 2.31 -8.61 -9.74
C PHE A 205 2.18 -10.10 -9.43
N MET A 206 2.63 -10.51 -8.24
CA MET A 206 2.72 -11.93 -7.88
C MET A 206 1.33 -12.56 -7.74
N ILE A 207 0.40 -11.90 -7.05
CA ILE A 207 -0.96 -12.42 -6.87
C ILE A 207 -1.70 -12.48 -8.21
N PRO A 208 -1.72 -11.41 -9.05
CA PRO A 208 -2.27 -11.49 -10.41
C PRO A 208 -1.62 -12.57 -11.28
N LEU A 209 -0.31 -12.81 -11.17
CA LEU A 209 0.41 -13.84 -11.94
C LEU A 209 -0.19 -15.24 -11.73
N TYR A 210 -0.61 -15.56 -10.50
CA TYR A 210 -1.21 -16.85 -10.18
C TYR A 210 -2.72 -16.91 -10.40
N LEU A 211 -3.44 -15.80 -10.28
CA LEU A 211 -4.89 -15.77 -10.26
C LEU A 211 -5.57 -15.20 -11.51
N SER A 212 -4.82 -14.47 -12.35
CA SER A 212 -5.37 -13.81 -13.55
C SER A 212 -4.91 -14.48 -14.85
N SER A 213 -5.72 -14.38 -15.89
CA SER A 213 -5.34 -14.64 -17.28
C SER A 213 -4.71 -13.38 -17.91
N SER A 214 -4.28 -13.51 -19.17
CA SER A 214 -3.71 -12.36 -19.92
C SER A 214 -4.72 -11.22 -20.09
N SER A 215 -6.00 -11.53 -20.28
CA SER A 215 -7.08 -10.54 -20.46
C SER A 215 -7.40 -9.75 -19.19
N ASN A 216 -7.15 -10.35 -18.01
CA ASN A 216 -7.36 -9.74 -16.71
C ASN A 216 -6.05 -9.35 -16.00
N ALA A 217 -4.95 -9.27 -16.75
CA ALA A 217 -3.67 -8.84 -16.21
C ALA A 217 -3.75 -7.39 -15.70
N THR A 218 -3.10 -7.13 -14.57
CA THR A 218 -2.84 -5.77 -14.07
C THR A 218 -1.61 -5.18 -14.76
N LEU A 219 -1.41 -3.87 -14.67
CA LEU A 219 -0.26 -3.22 -15.31
C LEU A 219 1.09 -3.79 -14.82
N PRO A 220 1.35 -3.99 -13.51
CA PRO A 220 2.59 -4.65 -13.07
C PRO A 220 2.81 -6.02 -13.70
N LEU A 221 1.76 -6.85 -13.79
CA LEU A 221 1.85 -8.17 -14.41
C LEU A 221 2.12 -8.06 -15.92
N ALA A 222 1.46 -7.14 -16.62
CA ALA A 222 1.68 -6.91 -18.05
C ALA A 222 3.13 -6.50 -18.35
N LEU A 223 3.74 -5.66 -17.49
CA LEU A 223 5.15 -5.26 -17.63
C LEU A 223 6.11 -6.44 -17.40
N VAL A 224 5.82 -7.31 -16.44
CA VAL A 224 6.60 -8.55 -16.24
C VAL A 224 6.49 -9.46 -17.45
N ASN A 225 5.28 -9.66 -18.00
CA ASN A 225 5.05 -10.47 -19.19
C ASN A 225 5.74 -9.89 -20.43
N MET A 226 5.73 -8.56 -20.60
CA MET A 226 6.43 -7.87 -21.68
C MET A 226 7.92 -8.19 -21.67
N ARG A 227 8.56 -8.24 -20.49
CA ARG A 227 9.98 -8.60 -20.36
C ARG A 227 10.27 -10.05 -20.72
N GLN A 228 9.31 -10.97 -20.50
CA GLN A 228 9.50 -12.41 -20.75
C GLN A 228 9.23 -12.83 -22.19
N GLN A 229 8.35 -12.13 -22.92
CA GLN A 229 7.88 -12.55 -24.24
C GLN A 229 8.71 -12.04 -25.43
N THR A 230 9.63 -11.13 -25.20
CA THR A 230 10.45 -10.57 -26.30
C THR A 230 11.60 -11.54 -26.58
N MET A 231 11.44 -12.45 -27.54
CA MET A 231 12.41 -13.44 -28.02
C MET A 231 13.89 -13.03 -27.89
N GLY A 232 14.45 -13.11 -26.67
CA GLY A 232 15.85 -12.77 -26.40
C GLY A 232 16.21 -11.26 -26.38
N VAL A 233 15.31 -10.37 -26.73
CA VAL A 233 15.51 -8.92 -26.68
C VAL A 233 14.44 -8.30 -25.78
N ILE A 234 14.85 -7.84 -24.60
CA ILE A 234 13.96 -7.16 -23.66
C ILE A 234 13.75 -5.71 -24.14
N ASP A 235 12.51 -5.30 -24.39
CA ASP A 235 12.20 -3.89 -24.63
C ASP A 235 12.21 -3.12 -23.29
N TYR A 236 13.41 -2.72 -22.90
CA TYR A 236 13.59 -1.96 -21.66
C TYR A 236 12.85 -0.61 -21.71
N GLY A 237 12.78 0.08 -22.87
CA GLY A 237 12.14 1.39 -22.97
C GLY A 237 10.64 1.35 -22.74
N ALA A 238 9.95 0.40 -23.35
CA ALA A 238 8.51 0.22 -23.11
C ALA A 238 8.24 -0.23 -21.67
N THR A 239 9.11 -1.07 -21.09
CA THR A 239 9.02 -1.46 -19.67
C THR A 239 9.23 -0.24 -18.76
N GLU A 240 10.27 0.58 -19.00
CA GLU A 240 10.54 1.79 -18.22
C GLU A 240 9.42 2.84 -18.37
N ALA A 241 8.84 2.98 -19.56
CA ALA A 241 7.65 3.82 -19.76
C ALA A 241 6.48 3.35 -18.90
N GLY A 242 6.28 2.04 -18.77
CA GLY A 242 5.27 1.47 -17.89
C GLY A 242 5.54 1.70 -16.41
N VAL A 243 6.81 1.62 -15.98
CA VAL A 243 7.22 1.94 -14.61
C VAL A 243 6.96 3.43 -14.30
N VAL A 244 7.23 4.34 -15.24
CA VAL A 244 6.90 5.78 -15.08
C VAL A 244 5.39 5.96 -14.87
N ILE A 245 4.56 5.26 -15.65
CA ILE A 245 3.10 5.32 -15.50
C ILE A 245 2.66 4.78 -14.13
N LEU A 246 3.26 3.69 -13.64
CA LEU A 246 2.99 3.16 -12.30
C LEU A 246 3.39 4.13 -11.18
N LEU A 247 4.46 4.90 -11.38
CA LEU A 247 4.94 5.88 -10.40
C LEU A 247 3.97 7.05 -10.20
N ILE A 248 3.26 7.49 -11.25
CA ILE A 248 2.42 8.69 -11.20
C ILE A 248 1.35 8.63 -10.09
N PRO A 249 0.48 7.61 -10.00
CA PRO A 249 -0.52 7.55 -8.94
C PRO A 249 0.09 7.43 -7.54
N CYS A 250 1.19 6.69 -7.41
CA CYS A 250 1.92 6.57 -6.14
C CYS A 250 2.44 7.93 -5.67
N ALA A 251 3.09 8.69 -6.56
CA ALA A 251 3.61 10.01 -6.25
C ALA A 251 2.48 11.00 -5.89
N ILE A 252 1.40 11.01 -6.65
CA ILE A 252 0.23 11.87 -6.38
C ILE A 252 -0.35 11.57 -4.99
N LEU A 253 -0.61 10.29 -4.70
CA LEU A 253 -1.16 9.89 -3.41
C LEU A 253 -0.21 10.17 -2.25
N PHE A 254 1.09 9.90 -2.42
CA PHE A 254 2.08 10.22 -1.40
C PHE A 254 2.09 11.72 -1.08
N LEU A 255 2.16 12.58 -2.09
CA LEU A 255 2.16 14.04 -1.91
C LEU A 255 0.85 14.55 -1.28
N ALA A 256 -0.30 13.97 -1.65
CA ALA A 256 -1.59 14.34 -1.09
C ALA A 256 -1.77 13.88 0.36
N LEU A 257 -1.25 12.70 0.72
CA LEU A 257 -1.52 12.03 1.98
C LEU A 257 -0.34 12.05 2.97
N GLN A 258 0.84 12.59 2.61
CA GLN A 258 2.05 12.60 3.45
C GLN A 258 1.81 13.12 4.87
N LYS A 259 0.94 14.12 5.05
CA LYS A 259 0.60 14.67 6.37
C LYS A 259 -0.14 13.68 7.28
N TYR A 260 -0.88 12.74 6.71
CA TYR A 260 -1.59 11.69 7.47
C TYR A 260 -0.65 10.53 7.79
N TYR A 261 0.22 10.17 6.85
CA TYR A 261 1.21 9.10 7.01
C TYR A 261 2.17 9.37 8.18
N VAL A 262 2.74 10.58 8.26
CA VAL A 262 3.62 10.98 9.36
C VAL A 262 2.90 10.91 10.71
N LYS A 263 1.65 11.37 10.80
CA LYS A 263 0.86 11.32 12.04
C LYS A 263 0.50 9.88 12.45
N GLY A 264 0.12 9.03 11.50
CA GLY A 264 -0.26 7.64 11.76
C GLY A 264 0.90 6.77 12.25
N LEU A 265 2.09 6.91 11.67
CA LEU A 265 3.30 6.21 12.11
C LEU A 265 3.78 6.69 13.50
N MET A 266 3.74 7.99 13.75
CA MET A 266 4.14 8.55 15.04
C MET A 266 3.20 8.13 16.18
N ALA A 267 1.90 7.99 15.93
CA ALA A 267 0.96 7.47 16.92
C ALA A 267 1.28 6.03 17.37
N GLY A 268 1.84 5.20 16.47
CA GLY A 268 2.33 3.85 16.79
C GLY A 268 3.68 3.82 17.52
N ALA A 269 4.57 4.76 17.21
CA ALA A 269 5.94 4.79 17.75
C ALA A 269 6.03 5.40 19.17
N VAL A 270 5.14 6.32 19.52
CA VAL A 270 5.19 7.04 20.82
C VAL A 270 4.75 6.17 22.01
N LYS A 271 4.02 5.06 21.79
CA LYS A 271 3.68 4.12 22.89
C LYS A 271 4.86 3.31 23.44
N GLY A 272 6.04 3.31 22.80
CA GLY A 272 7.25 2.61 23.26
C GLY A 272 8.21 3.45 24.13
N GLY A 273 8.03 4.74 24.20
CA GLY A 273 8.90 5.67 24.93
C GLY A 273 8.13 6.43 26.00
N ARG A 274 7.97 5.89 27.22
CA ARG A 274 7.86 6.73 28.40
C ARG A 274 9.18 7.51 28.46
N LEU A 275 9.17 8.77 28.04
CA LEU A 275 10.17 9.72 28.51
C LEU A 275 9.96 9.83 30.01
N VAL A 276 10.72 9.05 30.77
CA VAL A 276 10.94 9.32 32.19
C VAL A 276 11.68 10.67 32.19
N PRO A 277 11.09 11.75 32.73
CA PRO A 277 11.84 12.97 32.92
C PRO A 277 13.02 12.64 33.82
N PRO A 278 14.24 13.12 33.54
CA PRO A 278 15.34 12.93 34.46
C PRO A 278 14.93 13.56 35.81
N ALA A 279 14.93 12.74 36.86
CA ALA A 279 14.84 13.22 38.21
C ALA A 279 16.06 14.14 38.47
N LEU A 280 15.88 15.43 38.33
CA LEU A 280 16.80 16.41 38.82
C LEU A 280 16.64 16.46 40.36
N GLY A 281 17.32 15.53 41.04
CA GLY A 281 17.70 15.66 42.42
C GLY A 281 19.16 16.17 42.44
N TRP A 282 19.33 17.41 42.78
CA TRP A 282 20.56 17.92 43.42
C TRP A 282 20.12 19.00 44.39
N GLU A 283 20.36 18.71 45.67
CA GLU A 283 20.45 19.69 46.72
C GLU A 283 21.58 20.71 46.44
#